data_b99a6bcde4856abdf84a60144c2f6b0d
#
_entry.id   b99a6bcde4856abdf84a60144c2f6b0d
#
_cell.length_a   1.000
_cell.length_b   1.000
_cell.length_c   1.000
_cell.angle_alpha   90.00
_cell.angle_beta   90.00
_cell.angle_gamma   90.00
#
_symmetry.space_group_name_H-M   'P 1'
#
loop_
_entity.id
_entity.type
_entity.pdbx_description
1 polymer ?
#
loop_
_entity_poly.entity_id
_entity_poly.type
_entity_poly.pdbx_seq_one_letter_code
_entity_poly.pdbx_strand_id
1 'polypeptide(L)'
;PDLRVEPASITKVMTDYVVSAEIANGRIHNKDQVTISEHAWRSGGGGTDGSTSFLKLGSQVELDDLLKGMIIQSGNDAAIALAEHTAGSEDAFANLMNAYAKQLGMTNSHFVNASGYPVDGHYSTARDIAILSRALIHDFPEDYAISKIKEFEWNGIKQQNRNALLWRDPAVDGIKTGHTAAAGFCLAASAQRGDERMIAVVMGSGTDKGRADAAMALLNYGFRFYETHKLYDASKPLATPKLWKGEAGQLPIGVAENVLVTVKTGQYDQLKATMDIPATLIAPFKKGQQVGTLRITLDGQPIQNVPLVALNDAPQGGFFSRLWDSILLWFHGDKKADAPAPAAATDAK
;
A
#
# COMPACT_ATOMS: atom_id res chain seq x y z
N PRO A 1 12.02 -11.86 10.73
CA PRO A 1 11.12 -11.38 9.66
C PRO A 1 11.82 -11.33 8.31
N ASP A 2 13.17 -11.41 8.26
CA ASP A 2 13.99 -11.18 7.08
C ASP A 2 14.53 -12.48 6.43
N LEU A 3 14.08 -13.63 6.91
CA LEU A 3 14.41 -14.93 6.32
C LEU A 3 13.71 -15.05 4.97
N ARG A 4 14.47 -15.32 3.90
CA ARG A 4 13.94 -15.62 2.57
C ARG A 4 13.34 -17.01 2.56
N VAL A 5 12.08 -17.09 2.18
CA VAL A 5 11.32 -18.34 2.07
C VAL A 5 10.44 -18.31 0.82
N GLU A 6 9.97 -19.45 0.37
CA GLU A 6 8.96 -19.51 -0.68
C GLU A 6 7.65 -18.90 -0.16
N PRO A 7 7.07 -17.89 -0.87
CA PRO A 7 5.84 -17.23 -0.42
C PRO A 7 4.57 -18.02 -0.75
N ALA A 8 4.64 -19.05 -1.59
CA ALA A 8 3.48 -19.73 -2.15
C ALA A 8 2.47 -18.69 -2.72
N SER A 9 1.17 -18.93 -2.58
CA SER A 9 0.13 -18.01 -3.09
C SER A 9 0.06 -16.64 -2.37
N ILE A 10 0.91 -16.35 -1.39
CA ILE A 10 1.08 -14.96 -0.92
C ILE A 10 1.64 -14.07 -2.05
N THR A 11 2.36 -14.64 -3.01
CA THR A 11 2.77 -13.99 -4.26
C THR A 11 1.64 -13.21 -4.93
N LYS A 12 0.41 -13.72 -4.87
CA LYS A 12 -0.77 -13.09 -5.51
C LYS A 12 -1.12 -11.72 -4.94
N VAL A 13 -0.59 -11.36 -3.77
CA VAL A 13 -0.67 -9.98 -3.26
C VAL A 13 0.16 -9.02 -4.13
N MET A 14 1.31 -9.48 -4.65
CA MET A 14 2.09 -8.71 -5.61
C MET A 14 1.40 -8.66 -6.98
N THR A 15 0.81 -9.76 -7.41
CA THR A 15 0.02 -9.79 -8.66
C THR A 15 -1.14 -8.82 -8.59
N ASP A 16 -1.88 -8.80 -7.49
CA ASP A 16 -2.96 -7.86 -7.21
C ASP A 16 -2.45 -6.40 -7.24
N TYR A 17 -1.37 -6.11 -6.51
CA TYR A 17 -0.77 -4.77 -6.49
C TYR A 17 -0.39 -4.27 -7.88
N VAL A 18 0.26 -5.12 -8.70
CA VAL A 18 0.68 -4.76 -10.06
C VAL A 18 -0.53 -4.51 -10.96
N VAL A 19 -1.53 -5.40 -10.94
CA VAL A 19 -2.76 -5.24 -11.73
C VAL A 19 -3.49 -3.96 -11.33
N SER A 20 -3.67 -3.70 -10.03
CA SER A 20 -4.29 -2.46 -9.52
C SER A 20 -3.51 -1.20 -9.93
N ALA A 21 -2.17 -1.26 -9.91
CA ALA A 21 -1.33 -0.15 -10.36
C ALA A 21 -1.50 0.12 -11.88
N GLU A 22 -1.60 -0.93 -12.70
CA GLU A 22 -1.79 -0.79 -14.14
C GLU A 22 -3.23 -0.30 -14.47
N ILE A 23 -4.22 -0.65 -13.66
CA ILE A 23 -5.58 -0.09 -13.73
C ILE A 23 -5.54 1.42 -13.38
N ALA A 24 -4.91 1.79 -12.29
CA ALA A 24 -4.78 3.19 -11.86
C ALA A 24 -4.02 4.04 -12.88
N ASN A 25 -3.07 3.45 -13.60
CA ASN A 25 -2.33 4.08 -14.70
C ASN A 25 -3.13 4.15 -16.02
N GLY A 26 -4.33 3.57 -16.08
CA GLY A 26 -5.19 3.54 -17.28
C GLY A 26 -4.69 2.66 -18.42
N ARG A 27 -3.80 1.69 -18.13
CA ARG A 27 -3.27 0.75 -19.13
C ARG A 27 -4.19 -0.43 -19.37
N ILE A 28 -4.89 -0.86 -18.34
CA ILE A 28 -5.92 -1.90 -18.36
C ILE A 28 -7.13 -1.42 -17.54
N HIS A 29 -8.27 -2.09 -17.66
CA HIS A 29 -9.51 -1.67 -17.01
C HIS A 29 -10.24 -2.85 -16.39
N ASN A 30 -10.98 -2.63 -15.29
CA ASN A 30 -11.73 -3.66 -14.56
C ASN A 30 -12.72 -4.44 -15.44
N LYS A 31 -13.20 -3.84 -16.54
CA LYS A 31 -14.16 -4.43 -17.49
C LYS A 31 -13.53 -5.03 -18.73
N ASP A 32 -12.21 -5.07 -18.80
CA ASP A 32 -11.55 -5.73 -19.92
C ASP A 32 -11.92 -7.20 -19.98
N GLN A 33 -12.16 -7.68 -21.21
CA GLN A 33 -12.45 -9.09 -21.49
C GLN A 33 -11.13 -9.83 -21.71
N VAL A 34 -10.74 -10.61 -20.73
CA VAL A 34 -9.47 -11.36 -20.75
C VAL A 34 -9.71 -12.75 -21.36
N THR A 35 -9.01 -13.06 -22.43
CA THR A 35 -9.06 -14.40 -23.04
C THR A 35 -8.20 -15.37 -22.24
N ILE A 36 -8.78 -16.51 -21.83
CA ILE A 36 -8.07 -17.55 -21.09
C ILE A 36 -7.22 -18.38 -22.07
N SER A 37 -5.91 -18.18 -21.96
CA SER A 37 -4.92 -18.84 -22.79
C SER A 37 -4.76 -20.33 -22.45
N GLU A 38 -4.12 -21.07 -23.36
CA GLU A 38 -3.75 -22.47 -23.10
C GLU A 38 -2.75 -22.57 -21.93
N HIS A 39 -1.85 -21.59 -21.79
CA HIS A 39 -0.87 -21.56 -20.69
C HIS A 39 -1.59 -21.35 -19.34
N ALA A 40 -2.46 -20.34 -19.21
CA ALA A 40 -3.22 -20.11 -17.99
C ALA A 40 -4.09 -21.35 -17.62
N TRP A 41 -4.75 -21.93 -18.61
CA TRP A 41 -5.61 -23.10 -18.39
C TRP A 41 -4.82 -24.35 -17.99
N ARG A 42 -3.66 -24.66 -18.64
CA ARG A 42 -2.85 -25.84 -18.34
C ARG A 42 -2.03 -25.70 -17.07
N SER A 43 -1.36 -24.57 -16.92
CA SER A 43 -0.39 -24.37 -15.81
C SER A 43 -1.08 -23.95 -14.52
N GLY A 44 -2.26 -23.33 -14.59
CA GLY A 44 -3.02 -22.87 -13.42
C GLY A 44 -4.36 -23.54 -13.21
N GLY A 45 -4.81 -24.38 -14.16
CA GLY A 45 -6.16 -24.94 -14.17
C GLY A 45 -6.33 -26.27 -13.44
N GLY A 46 -7.53 -26.86 -13.63
CA GLY A 46 -7.91 -28.14 -13.06
C GLY A 46 -7.16 -29.30 -13.70
N GLY A 47 -6.21 -29.84 -13.04
CA GLY A 47 -5.30 -30.91 -13.50
C GLY A 47 -3.90 -30.69 -12.93
N THR A 48 -3.72 -29.56 -12.26
CA THR A 48 -2.53 -29.27 -11.44
C THR A 48 -2.86 -29.49 -9.96
N ASP A 49 -1.84 -29.66 -9.14
CA ASP A 49 -1.99 -29.74 -7.66
C ASP A 49 -2.30 -28.36 -7.03
N GLY A 50 -2.40 -27.31 -7.86
CA GLY A 50 -2.63 -25.93 -7.45
C GLY A 50 -4.10 -25.59 -7.27
N SER A 51 -4.35 -24.41 -6.67
CA SER A 51 -5.70 -23.83 -6.61
C SER A 51 -6.09 -23.29 -7.96
N THR A 52 -7.36 -23.51 -8.36
CA THR A 52 -7.90 -23.06 -9.64
C THR A 52 -9.22 -22.31 -9.44
N SER A 53 -9.49 -21.33 -10.30
CA SER A 53 -10.79 -20.67 -10.44
C SER A 53 -11.73 -21.39 -11.43
N PHE A 54 -11.31 -22.54 -11.95
CA PHE A 54 -12.05 -23.33 -12.93
C PHE A 54 -12.37 -22.56 -14.22
N LEU A 55 -11.41 -21.79 -14.71
CA LEU A 55 -11.54 -21.06 -15.97
C LEU A 55 -11.56 -22.01 -17.17
N LYS A 56 -12.33 -21.64 -18.19
CA LYS A 56 -12.47 -22.45 -19.39
C LYS A 56 -11.55 -21.95 -20.50
N LEU A 57 -10.78 -22.86 -21.11
CA LEU A 57 -9.90 -22.55 -22.23
C LEU A 57 -10.64 -21.76 -23.34
N GLY A 58 -10.06 -20.65 -23.78
CA GLY A 58 -10.58 -19.80 -24.83
C GLY A 58 -11.79 -18.95 -24.44
N SER A 59 -12.29 -19.06 -23.20
CA SER A 59 -13.36 -18.17 -22.72
C SER A 59 -12.82 -16.75 -22.48
N GLN A 60 -13.74 -15.79 -22.52
CA GLN A 60 -13.49 -14.42 -22.11
C GLN A 60 -14.11 -14.19 -20.75
N VAL A 61 -13.33 -13.57 -19.84
CA VAL A 61 -13.71 -13.33 -18.46
C VAL A 61 -13.38 -11.87 -18.13
N GLU A 62 -14.26 -11.17 -17.44
CA GLU A 62 -13.96 -9.81 -16.97
C GLU A 62 -12.78 -9.82 -16.00
N LEU A 63 -11.89 -8.85 -16.13
CA LEU A 63 -10.71 -8.71 -15.27
C LEU A 63 -11.07 -8.69 -13.78
N ASP A 64 -12.14 -8.00 -13.41
CA ASP A 64 -12.66 -7.95 -12.03
C ASP A 64 -13.06 -9.34 -11.49
N ASP A 65 -13.63 -10.22 -12.30
CA ASP A 65 -13.94 -11.59 -11.90
C ASP A 65 -12.69 -12.47 -11.78
N LEU A 66 -11.66 -12.21 -12.61
CA LEU A 66 -10.35 -12.86 -12.44
C LEU A 66 -9.67 -12.43 -11.15
N LEU A 67 -9.72 -11.14 -10.76
CA LEU A 67 -9.22 -10.67 -9.48
C LEU A 67 -9.92 -11.38 -8.31
N LYS A 68 -11.25 -11.49 -8.35
CA LYS A 68 -12.02 -12.23 -7.33
C LYS A 68 -11.60 -13.70 -7.27
N GLY A 69 -11.50 -14.38 -8.40
CA GLY A 69 -11.04 -15.77 -8.48
C GLY A 69 -9.63 -15.96 -7.94
N MET A 70 -8.72 -15.04 -8.24
CA MET A 70 -7.35 -15.06 -7.76
C MET A 70 -7.25 -14.82 -6.24
N ILE A 71 -7.96 -13.84 -5.71
CA ILE A 71 -7.83 -13.44 -4.29
C ILE A 71 -8.62 -14.39 -3.39
N ILE A 72 -9.89 -14.67 -3.71
CA ILE A 72 -10.80 -15.44 -2.84
C ILE A 72 -10.45 -16.93 -2.87
N GLN A 73 -10.43 -17.52 -4.06
CA GLN A 73 -10.15 -18.95 -4.27
C GLN A 73 -8.66 -19.27 -4.40
N SER A 74 -7.84 -18.26 -4.64
CA SER A 74 -6.42 -18.43 -4.89
C SER A 74 -6.12 -19.07 -6.25
N GLY A 75 -6.96 -18.86 -7.28
CA GLY A 75 -6.82 -19.46 -8.60
C GLY A 75 -5.49 -19.10 -9.28
N ASN A 76 -4.71 -20.12 -9.64
CA ASN A 76 -3.47 -19.93 -10.39
C ASN A 76 -3.77 -19.57 -11.84
N ASP A 77 -4.81 -20.17 -12.42
CA ASP A 77 -5.31 -19.88 -13.76
C ASP A 77 -5.69 -18.39 -13.90
N ALA A 78 -6.37 -17.84 -12.91
CA ALA A 78 -6.72 -16.43 -12.88
C ALA A 78 -5.47 -15.53 -12.74
N ALA A 79 -4.51 -15.90 -11.89
CA ALA A 79 -3.27 -15.14 -11.74
C ALA A 79 -2.45 -15.09 -13.04
N ILE A 80 -2.33 -16.23 -13.74
CA ILE A 80 -1.61 -16.30 -15.03
C ILE A 80 -2.34 -15.50 -16.10
N ALA A 81 -3.68 -15.63 -16.20
CA ALA A 81 -4.47 -14.88 -17.17
C ALA A 81 -4.36 -13.36 -16.96
N LEU A 82 -4.40 -12.90 -15.71
CA LEU A 82 -4.17 -11.49 -15.36
C LEU A 82 -2.77 -11.02 -15.76
N ALA A 83 -1.75 -11.85 -15.50
CA ALA A 83 -0.37 -11.54 -15.86
C ALA A 83 -0.17 -11.40 -17.37
N GLU A 84 -0.71 -12.35 -18.16
CA GLU A 84 -0.65 -12.32 -19.61
C GLU A 84 -1.40 -11.12 -20.19
N HIS A 85 -2.60 -10.79 -19.66
CA HIS A 85 -3.35 -9.62 -20.11
C HIS A 85 -2.62 -8.31 -19.80
N THR A 86 -2.01 -8.21 -18.62
CA THR A 86 -1.36 -6.98 -18.15
C THR A 86 -0.04 -6.72 -18.87
N ALA A 87 0.77 -7.74 -19.13
CA ALA A 87 2.14 -7.59 -19.63
C ALA A 87 2.45 -8.38 -20.91
N GLY A 88 1.46 -9.07 -21.49
CA GLY A 88 1.60 -9.88 -22.70
C GLY A 88 2.18 -11.29 -22.47
N SER A 89 2.84 -11.53 -21.34
CA SER A 89 3.31 -12.86 -20.91
C SER A 89 3.55 -12.89 -19.41
N GLU A 90 3.55 -14.08 -18.79
CA GLU A 90 3.86 -14.25 -17.38
C GLU A 90 5.30 -13.82 -17.05
N ASP A 91 6.27 -14.10 -17.94
CA ASP A 91 7.67 -13.67 -17.75
C ASP A 91 7.81 -12.13 -17.75
N ALA A 92 7.15 -11.46 -18.69
CA ALA A 92 7.14 -9.99 -18.73
C ALA A 92 6.45 -9.41 -17.47
N PHE A 93 5.40 -10.07 -16.99
CA PHE A 93 4.72 -9.70 -15.75
C PHE A 93 5.62 -9.89 -14.53
N ALA A 94 6.38 -11.00 -14.45
CA ALA A 94 7.35 -11.23 -13.37
C ALA A 94 8.41 -10.11 -13.32
N ASN A 95 8.89 -9.64 -14.48
CA ASN A 95 9.78 -8.48 -14.53
C ASN A 95 9.12 -7.21 -13.98
N LEU A 96 7.84 -7.01 -14.29
CA LEU A 96 7.07 -5.87 -13.76
C LEU A 96 6.87 -6.00 -12.25
N MET A 97 6.55 -7.20 -11.72
CA MET A 97 6.49 -7.47 -10.28
C MET A 97 7.79 -7.09 -9.57
N ASN A 98 8.93 -7.47 -10.13
CA ASN A 98 10.24 -7.16 -9.55
C ASN A 98 10.57 -5.65 -9.61
N ALA A 99 10.11 -4.94 -10.65
CA ALA A 99 10.25 -3.49 -10.74
C ALA A 99 9.44 -2.79 -9.63
N TYR A 100 8.19 -3.19 -9.41
CA TYR A 100 7.37 -2.67 -8.31
C TYR A 100 7.92 -3.07 -6.93
N ALA A 101 8.41 -4.31 -6.76
CA ALA A 101 9.05 -4.74 -5.52
C ALA A 101 10.23 -3.82 -5.14
N LYS A 102 11.07 -3.47 -6.14
CA LYS A 102 12.17 -2.52 -5.93
C LYS A 102 11.68 -1.13 -5.55
N GLN A 103 10.63 -0.61 -6.19
CA GLN A 103 10.04 0.70 -5.87
C GLN A 103 9.47 0.72 -4.45
N LEU A 104 8.84 -0.37 -4.01
CA LEU A 104 8.30 -0.52 -2.66
C LEU A 104 9.38 -0.75 -1.58
N GLY A 105 10.64 -0.97 -1.97
CA GLY A 105 11.72 -1.26 -1.03
C GLY A 105 11.74 -2.70 -0.52
N MET A 106 11.16 -3.65 -1.24
CA MET A 106 11.18 -5.09 -0.95
C MET A 106 12.53 -5.70 -1.35
N THR A 107 13.57 -5.42 -0.57
CA THR A 107 14.97 -5.74 -0.93
C THR A 107 15.32 -7.21 -0.83
N ASN A 108 14.47 -8.02 -0.23
CA ASN A 108 14.67 -9.45 -0.03
C ASN A 108 13.58 -10.31 -0.71
N SER A 109 13.04 -9.82 -1.83
CA SER A 109 12.04 -10.53 -2.62
C SER A 109 12.45 -10.62 -4.08
N HIS A 110 12.10 -11.73 -4.70
CA HIS A 110 12.24 -11.94 -6.14
C HIS A 110 11.10 -12.83 -6.63
N PHE A 111 10.40 -12.38 -7.65
CA PHE A 111 9.23 -13.05 -8.24
C PHE A 111 9.59 -13.60 -9.62
N VAL A 112 9.22 -14.86 -9.86
CA VAL A 112 9.47 -15.56 -11.13
C VAL A 112 8.16 -15.87 -11.86
N ASN A 113 7.04 -15.95 -11.13
CA ASN A 113 5.70 -16.17 -11.70
C ASN A 113 4.63 -15.41 -10.92
N ALA A 114 3.43 -15.31 -11.49
CA ALA A 114 2.32 -14.56 -10.93
C ALA A 114 1.55 -15.31 -9.82
N SER A 115 1.67 -16.61 -9.73
CA SER A 115 0.84 -17.46 -8.86
C SER A 115 1.49 -17.83 -7.54
N GLY A 116 2.83 -17.82 -7.48
CA GLY A 116 3.62 -18.37 -6.37
C GLY A 116 3.78 -19.89 -6.45
N TYR A 117 3.65 -20.46 -7.66
CA TYR A 117 4.02 -21.86 -7.87
C TYR A 117 5.51 -22.05 -7.63
N PRO A 118 5.92 -23.12 -6.96
CA PRO A 118 7.32 -23.35 -6.60
C PRO A 118 8.24 -23.36 -7.82
N VAL A 119 9.27 -22.55 -7.80
CA VAL A 119 10.32 -22.47 -8.81
C VAL A 119 11.58 -21.86 -8.20
N ASP A 120 12.74 -22.32 -8.64
CA ASP A 120 14.01 -21.79 -8.17
C ASP A 120 14.09 -20.26 -8.35
N GLY A 121 14.57 -19.58 -7.33
CA GLY A 121 14.70 -18.11 -7.36
C GLY A 121 13.43 -17.33 -6.98
N HIS A 122 12.30 -17.99 -6.70
CA HIS A 122 11.06 -17.34 -6.24
C HIS A 122 11.01 -17.30 -4.72
N TYR A 123 11.24 -16.13 -4.13
CA TYR A 123 11.28 -15.97 -2.67
C TYR A 123 10.79 -14.59 -2.22
N SER A 124 10.42 -14.52 -0.95
CA SER A 124 10.11 -13.27 -0.23
C SER A 124 10.42 -13.43 1.26
N THR A 125 10.14 -12.38 2.04
CA THR A 125 10.26 -12.36 3.49
C THR A 125 8.97 -11.87 4.15
N ALA A 126 8.75 -12.18 5.43
CA ALA A 126 7.60 -11.66 6.15
C ALA A 126 7.60 -10.13 6.21
N ARG A 127 8.76 -9.49 6.27
CA ARG A 127 8.90 -8.03 6.24
C ARG A 127 8.45 -7.46 4.88
N ASP A 128 8.96 -8.01 3.80
CA ASP A 128 8.65 -7.50 2.46
C ASP A 128 7.15 -7.70 2.13
N ILE A 129 6.57 -8.83 2.53
CA ILE A 129 5.12 -9.06 2.39
C ILE A 129 4.31 -8.06 3.24
N ALA A 130 4.78 -7.68 4.44
CA ALA A 130 4.11 -6.65 5.22
C ALA A 130 4.19 -5.26 4.57
N ILE A 131 5.34 -4.91 3.96
CA ILE A 131 5.52 -3.68 3.16
C ILE A 131 4.53 -3.67 2.00
N LEU A 132 4.48 -4.74 1.22
CA LEU A 132 3.57 -4.92 0.09
C LEU A 132 2.11 -4.83 0.52
N SER A 133 1.74 -5.52 1.60
CA SER A 133 0.37 -5.51 2.13
C SER A 133 -0.07 -4.12 2.54
N ARG A 134 0.82 -3.36 3.19
CA ARG A 134 0.56 -1.96 3.55
C ARG A 134 0.37 -1.09 2.30
N ALA A 135 1.21 -1.27 1.29
CA ALA A 135 1.11 -0.54 0.04
C ALA A 135 -0.22 -0.82 -0.67
N LEU A 136 -0.61 -2.10 -0.82
CA LEU A 136 -1.88 -2.49 -1.44
C LEU A 136 -3.09 -1.84 -0.73
N ILE A 137 -3.12 -1.88 0.61
CA ILE A 137 -4.21 -1.30 1.41
C ILE A 137 -4.27 0.22 1.23
N HIS A 138 -3.12 0.89 1.17
CA HIS A 138 -3.02 2.34 1.10
C HIS A 138 -3.28 2.87 -0.30
N ASP A 139 -2.62 2.28 -1.31
CA ASP A 139 -2.61 2.80 -2.67
C ASP A 139 -3.85 2.40 -3.47
N PHE A 140 -4.42 1.20 -3.18
CA PHE A 140 -5.54 0.60 -3.91
C PHE A 140 -6.64 0.06 -2.97
N PRO A 141 -7.25 0.91 -2.12
CA PRO A 141 -8.22 0.46 -1.11
C PRO A 141 -9.48 -0.17 -1.70
N GLU A 142 -9.88 0.23 -2.91
CA GLU A 142 -11.07 -0.32 -3.60
C GLU A 142 -10.79 -1.76 -4.07
N ASP A 143 -9.63 -2.01 -4.68
CA ASP A 143 -9.23 -3.36 -5.11
C ASP A 143 -8.95 -4.26 -3.91
N TYR A 144 -8.27 -3.73 -2.88
CA TYR A 144 -8.07 -4.43 -1.61
C TYR A 144 -9.37 -4.92 -0.98
N ALA A 145 -10.49 -4.22 -1.19
CA ALA A 145 -11.78 -4.62 -0.64
C ALA A 145 -12.25 -6.01 -1.09
N ILE A 146 -11.71 -6.58 -2.17
CA ILE A 146 -11.95 -7.96 -2.62
C ILE A 146 -11.49 -8.96 -1.54
N SER A 147 -10.42 -8.66 -0.82
CA SER A 147 -9.83 -9.55 0.19
C SER A 147 -10.77 -9.91 1.35
N LYS A 148 -11.75 -9.05 1.67
CA LYS A 148 -12.74 -9.30 2.74
C LYS A 148 -13.93 -10.15 2.29
N ILE A 149 -14.09 -10.39 0.98
CA ILE A 149 -15.21 -11.18 0.45
C ILE A 149 -15.05 -12.63 0.91
N LYS A 150 -16.07 -13.13 1.60
CA LYS A 150 -16.05 -14.48 2.20
C LYS A 150 -16.33 -15.58 1.19
N GLU A 151 -17.23 -15.31 0.23
CA GLU A 151 -17.69 -16.28 -0.77
C GLU A 151 -17.80 -15.61 -2.12
N PHE A 152 -17.45 -16.34 -3.16
CA PHE A 152 -17.57 -15.93 -4.55
C PHE A 152 -18.09 -17.09 -5.37
N GLU A 153 -19.06 -16.85 -6.23
CA GLU A 153 -19.62 -17.87 -7.12
C GLU A 153 -19.18 -17.57 -8.56
N TRP A 154 -18.56 -18.56 -9.19
CA TRP A 154 -18.15 -18.51 -10.57
C TRP A 154 -18.61 -19.77 -11.30
N ASN A 155 -19.28 -19.63 -12.45
CA ASN A 155 -19.82 -20.75 -13.25
C ASN A 155 -20.67 -21.75 -12.42
N GLY A 156 -21.47 -21.25 -11.46
CA GLY A 156 -22.27 -22.09 -10.57
C GLY A 156 -21.47 -22.81 -9.49
N ILE A 157 -20.16 -22.54 -9.37
CA ILE A 157 -19.29 -23.11 -8.33
C ILE A 157 -19.08 -22.07 -7.24
N LYS A 158 -19.60 -22.35 -6.04
CA LYS A 158 -19.34 -21.53 -4.85
C LYS A 158 -17.96 -21.82 -4.32
N GLN A 159 -17.20 -20.76 -4.11
CA GLN A 159 -15.82 -20.80 -3.63
C GLN A 159 -15.72 -19.94 -2.36
N GLN A 160 -15.11 -20.49 -1.32
CA GLN A 160 -14.91 -19.79 -0.06
C GLN A 160 -13.50 -19.19 0.00
N ASN A 161 -13.41 -18.01 0.59
CA ASN A 161 -12.12 -17.42 0.92
C ASN A 161 -11.40 -18.34 1.91
N ARG A 162 -10.11 -18.58 1.65
CA ARG A 162 -9.30 -19.50 2.47
C ARG A 162 -8.76 -18.86 3.76
N ASN A 163 -8.96 -17.54 3.94
CA ASN A 163 -8.58 -16.86 5.16
C ASN A 163 -9.62 -17.11 6.27
N ALA A 164 -9.39 -18.12 7.11
CA ALA A 164 -10.28 -18.48 8.20
C ALA A 164 -10.51 -17.34 9.22
N LEU A 165 -9.63 -16.33 9.28
CA LEU A 165 -9.79 -15.22 10.22
C LEU A 165 -10.97 -14.32 9.88
N LEU A 166 -11.42 -14.27 8.61
CA LEU A 166 -12.62 -13.54 8.19
C LEU A 166 -13.90 -13.99 8.92
N TRP A 167 -13.94 -15.26 9.40
CA TRP A 167 -15.05 -15.79 10.17
C TRP A 167 -14.84 -15.71 11.68
N ARG A 168 -13.57 -15.52 12.13
CA ARG A 168 -13.23 -15.51 13.57
C ARG A 168 -13.30 -14.12 14.19
N ASP A 169 -12.97 -13.08 13.44
CA ASP A 169 -12.94 -11.69 13.93
C ASP A 169 -13.50 -10.75 12.84
N PRO A 170 -14.59 -10.02 13.12
CA PRO A 170 -15.18 -9.07 12.15
C PRO A 170 -14.27 -7.89 11.81
N ALA A 171 -13.24 -7.62 12.62
CA ALA A 171 -12.24 -6.60 12.33
C ALA A 171 -11.26 -7.02 11.22
N VAL A 172 -11.15 -8.34 10.94
CA VAL A 172 -10.28 -8.86 9.87
C VAL A 172 -10.92 -8.61 8.50
N ASP A 173 -10.15 -8.00 7.59
CA ASP A 173 -10.61 -7.62 6.25
C ASP A 173 -9.71 -8.11 5.10
N GLY A 174 -8.74 -8.97 5.37
CA GLY A 174 -7.83 -9.54 4.38
C GLY A 174 -6.75 -10.40 5.03
N ILE A 175 -5.73 -10.80 4.29
CA ILE A 175 -5.31 -10.40 2.93
C ILE A 175 -5.29 -11.67 2.06
N LYS A 176 -4.31 -12.58 2.31
CA LYS A 176 -4.08 -13.74 1.45
C LYS A 176 -3.45 -14.91 2.20
N THR A 177 -3.88 -16.11 1.87
CA THR A 177 -3.26 -17.37 2.31
C THR A 177 -2.33 -17.94 1.24
N GLY A 178 -1.33 -18.71 1.66
CA GLY A 178 -0.46 -19.49 0.79
C GLY A 178 -0.18 -20.86 1.39
N HIS A 179 0.07 -21.86 0.54
CA HIS A 179 0.55 -23.17 0.96
C HIS A 179 1.21 -23.90 -0.20
N THR A 180 2.38 -24.43 0.05
CA THR A 180 3.04 -25.51 -0.73
C THR A 180 3.73 -26.43 0.26
N ALA A 181 4.17 -27.61 -0.19
CA ALA A 181 4.92 -28.53 0.67
C ALA A 181 6.21 -27.89 1.23
N ALA A 182 6.89 -27.09 0.41
CA ALA A 182 8.14 -26.42 0.80
C ALA A 182 7.89 -25.14 1.64
N ALA A 183 6.89 -24.32 1.27
CA ALA A 183 6.57 -23.09 1.99
C ALA A 183 5.88 -23.32 3.35
N GLY A 184 5.27 -24.48 3.57
CA GLY A 184 4.34 -24.67 4.68
C GLY A 184 3.09 -23.78 4.54
N PHE A 185 2.38 -23.57 5.62
CA PHE A 185 1.16 -22.73 5.63
C PHE A 185 1.51 -21.27 5.94
N CYS A 186 1.17 -20.37 5.00
CA CYS A 186 1.44 -18.95 5.07
C CYS A 186 0.15 -18.14 5.12
N LEU A 187 0.16 -16.99 5.82
CA LEU A 187 -0.94 -16.05 5.91
C LEU A 187 -0.41 -14.62 6.07
N ALA A 188 -0.79 -13.74 5.15
CA ALA A 188 -0.81 -12.31 5.37
C ALA A 188 -2.22 -11.92 5.80
N ALA A 189 -2.38 -11.32 6.97
CA ALA A 189 -3.66 -10.90 7.53
C ALA A 189 -3.64 -9.42 7.89
N SER A 190 -4.79 -8.77 7.77
CA SER A 190 -5.02 -7.41 8.22
C SER A 190 -6.31 -7.33 9.01
N ALA A 191 -6.31 -6.49 10.04
CA ALA A 191 -7.50 -6.14 10.81
C ALA A 191 -7.51 -4.65 11.10
N GLN A 192 -8.72 -4.07 11.14
CA GLN A 192 -8.94 -2.65 11.46
C GLN A 192 -9.93 -2.51 12.61
N ARG A 193 -9.56 -1.74 13.64
CA ARG A 193 -10.41 -1.38 14.78
C ARG A 193 -10.40 0.14 14.94
N GLY A 194 -11.50 0.79 14.56
CA GLY A 194 -11.53 2.24 14.45
C GLY A 194 -10.50 2.74 13.41
N ASP A 195 -9.66 3.67 13.80
CA ASP A 195 -8.59 4.22 12.94
C ASP A 195 -7.30 3.38 12.99
N GLU A 196 -7.23 2.36 13.84
CA GLU A 196 -6.10 1.47 13.95
C GLU A 196 -6.18 0.31 12.98
N ARG A 197 -5.09 0.10 12.24
CA ARG A 197 -4.91 -1.07 11.37
C ARG A 197 -3.62 -1.80 11.74
N MET A 198 -3.74 -3.12 11.87
CA MET A 198 -2.60 -4.01 12.10
C MET A 198 -2.49 -5.02 10.97
N ILE A 199 -1.25 -5.27 10.55
CA ILE A 199 -0.91 -6.30 9.55
C ILE A 199 -0.03 -7.35 10.22
N ALA A 200 -0.38 -8.62 10.04
CA ALA A 200 0.39 -9.75 10.54
C ALA A 200 0.76 -10.67 9.38
N VAL A 201 2.03 -11.06 9.30
CA VAL A 201 2.52 -12.01 8.29
C VAL A 201 3.12 -13.21 8.98
N VAL A 202 2.59 -14.38 8.69
CA VAL A 202 3.05 -15.69 9.16
C VAL A 202 3.47 -16.52 7.97
N MET A 203 4.69 -17.02 7.99
CA MET A 203 5.24 -17.88 6.95
C MET A 203 5.78 -19.16 7.57
N GLY A 204 5.63 -20.29 6.87
CA GLY A 204 6.22 -21.55 7.30
C GLY A 204 5.52 -22.24 8.49
N SER A 205 4.22 -21.98 8.73
CA SER A 205 3.49 -22.72 9.77
C SER A 205 3.29 -24.19 9.37
N GLY A 206 3.35 -25.08 10.33
CA GLY A 206 3.15 -26.53 10.09
C GLY A 206 1.70 -26.92 9.77
N THR A 207 0.71 -26.07 10.07
CA THR A 207 -0.71 -26.37 9.86
C THR A 207 -1.52 -25.13 9.46
N ASP A 208 -2.66 -25.36 8.79
CA ASP A 208 -3.61 -24.31 8.45
C ASP A 208 -4.15 -23.58 9.68
N LYS A 209 -4.55 -24.34 10.70
CA LYS A 209 -4.98 -23.78 11.99
C LYS A 209 -3.86 -22.96 12.64
N GLY A 210 -2.62 -23.46 12.59
CA GLY A 210 -1.45 -22.82 13.21
C GLY A 210 -1.16 -21.44 12.61
N ARG A 211 -1.21 -21.27 11.27
CA ARG A 211 -1.02 -19.95 10.64
C ARG A 211 -2.10 -18.95 11.07
N ALA A 212 -3.35 -19.42 11.17
CA ALA A 212 -4.46 -18.56 11.58
C ALA A 212 -4.35 -18.15 13.05
N ASP A 213 -4.03 -19.10 13.95
CA ASP A 213 -3.84 -18.82 15.37
C ASP A 213 -2.65 -17.88 15.61
N ALA A 214 -1.53 -18.09 14.91
CA ALA A 214 -0.35 -17.23 15.02
C ALA A 214 -0.62 -15.80 14.48
N ALA A 215 -1.29 -15.68 13.35
CA ALA A 215 -1.64 -14.37 12.80
C ALA A 215 -2.61 -13.62 13.73
N MET A 216 -3.61 -14.28 14.29
CA MET A 216 -4.52 -13.68 15.27
C MET A 216 -3.78 -13.24 16.54
N ALA A 217 -2.84 -14.03 17.03
CA ALA A 217 -2.02 -13.65 18.19
C ALA A 217 -1.18 -12.40 17.91
N LEU A 218 -0.59 -12.29 16.72
CA LEU A 218 0.17 -11.11 16.29
C LEU A 218 -0.72 -9.86 16.14
N LEU A 219 -1.91 -9.98 15.54
CA LEU A 219 -2.87 -8.87 15.44
C LEU A 219 -3.29 -8.39 16.83
N ASN A 220 -3.65 -9.30 17.73
CA ASN A 220 -4.01 -8.95 19.11
C ASN A 220 -2.84 -8.36 19.90
N TYR A 221 -1.61 -8.81 19.65
CA TYR A 221 -0.41 -8.19 20.22
C TYR A 221 -0.27 -6.74 19.73
N GLY A 222 -0.45 -6.51 18.42
CA GLY A 222 -0.43 -5.16 17.86
C GLY A 222 -1.44 -4.25 18.55
N PHE A 223 -2.72 -4.59 18.54
CA PHE A 223 -3.77 -3.78 19.16
C PHE A 223 -3.66 -3.62 20.68
N ARG A 224 -2.95 -4.51 21.37
CA ARG A 224 -2.76 -4.40 22.83
C ARG A 224 -1.60 -3.49 23.21
N PHE A 225 -0.53 -3.50 22.43
CA PHE A 225 0.74 -2.88 22.81
C PHE A 225 1.12 -1.67 21.96
N TYR A 226 0.32 -1.36 20.96
CA TYR A 226 0.51 -0.19 20.11
C TYR A 226 -0.79 0.61 20.04
N GLU A 227 -0.68 1.88 19.74
CA GLU A 227 -1.77 2.81 19.55
C GLU A 227 -1.48 3.71 18.35
N THR A 228 -2.50 4.02 17.56
CA THR A 228 -2.38 4.90 16.39
C THR A 228 -3.05 6.23 16.68
N HIS A 229 -2.31 7.30 16.49
CA HIS A 229 -2.79 8.66 16.68
C HIS A 229 -2.79 9.42 15.38
N LYS A 230 -3.87 10.13 15.11
CA LYS A 230 -3.93 11.11 14.03
C LYS A 230 -3.32 12.42 14.52
N LEU A 231 -2.15 12.75 13.99
CA LEU A 231 -1.44 13.97 14.36
C LEU A 231 -1.95 15.19 13.62
N TYR A 232 -2.22 15.05 12.33
CA TYR A 232 -2.65 16.16 11.47
C TYR A 232 -3.71 15.70 10.48
N ASP A 233 -4.68 16.56 10.25
CA ASP A 233 -5.72 16.34 9.23
C ASP A 233 -5.24 16.76 7.85
N ALA A 234 -5.68 16.01 6.84
CA ALA A 234 -5.48 16.35 5.43
C ALA A 234 -6.02 17.75 5.09
N SER A 235 -5.29 18.45 4.25
CA SER A 235 -5.72 19.76 3.68
C SER A 235 -5.99 20.88 4.70
N LYS A 236 -5.65 20.68 5.98
CA LYS A 236 -5.66 21.77 6.97
C LYS A 236 -4.31 22.50 6.97
N PRO A 237 -4.33 23.85 7.01
CA PRO A 237 -3.09 24.62 7.09
C PRO A 237 -2.33 24.32 8.40
N LEU A 238 -1.06 23.92 8.28
CA LEU A 238 -0.15 23.80 9.41
C LEU A 238 0.68 25.07 9.59
N ALA A 239 0.95 25.77 8.48
CA ALA A 239 1.59 27.08 8.48
C ALA A 239 1.14 27.90 7.28
N THR A 240 1.30 29.23 7.39
CA THR A 240 1.01 30.19 6.31
C THR A 240 2.20 31.15 6.13
N PRO A 241 3.38 30.65 5.69
CA PRO A 241 4.54 31.49 5.51
C PRO A 241 4.34 32.55 4.42
N LYS A 242 5.17 33.60 4.48
CA LYS A 242 5.21 34.64 3.46
C LYS A 242 5.56 34.05 2.10
N LEU A 243 4.80 34.45 1.08
CA LEU A 243 5.06 34.12 -0.31
C LEU A 243 5.57 35.37 -1.03
N TRP A 244 6.76 35.29 -1.57
CA TRP A 244 7.36 36.35 -2.35
C TRP A 244 6.95 36.25 -3.83
N LYS A 245 6.80 37.42 -4.46
CA LYS A 245 6.45 37.53 -5.90
C LYS A 245 5.13 36.87 -6.29
N GLY A 246 4.30 36.53 -5.31
CA GLY A 246 2.99 35.95 -5.51
C GLY A 246 1.89 37.01 -5.59
N GLU A 247 0.76 36.63 -6.18
CA GLU A 247 -0.46 37.44 -6.15
C GLU A 247 -1.00 37.50 -4.70
N ALA A 248 -0.97 36.38 -4.00
CA ALA A 248 -1.22 36.29 -2.56
C ALA A 248 0.09 36.48 -1.78
N GLY A 249 0.07 37.26 -0.69
CA GLY A 249 1.25 37.52 0.15
C GLY A 249 1.67 36.35 1.06
N GLN A 250 0.87 35.28 1.10
CA GLN A 250 1.08 34.11 1.95
C GLN A 250 0.71 32.82 1.21
N LEU A 251 1.35 31.71 1.59
CA LEU A 251 1.10 30.38 1.05
C LEU A 251 0.63 29.45 2.19
N PRO A 252 -0.65 29.06 2.24
CA PRO A 252 -1.08 27.99 3.14
C PRO A 252 -0.43 26.67 2.76
N ILE A 253 0.29 26.06 3.70
CA ILE A 253 0.94 24.76 3.55
C ILE A 253 0.42 23.78 4.59
N GLY A 254 0.31 22.51 4.21
CA GLY A 254 -0.18 21.44 5.06
C GLY A 254 0.23 20.08 4.49
N VAL A 255 -0.48 19.05 4.92
CA VAL A 255 -0.29 17.67 4.44
C VAL A 255 -1.41 17.31 3.47
N ALA A 256 -1.08 16.48 2.47
CA ALA A 256 -2.05 16.05 1.46
C ALA A 256 -3.05 15.01 2.02
N GLU A 257 -2.59 14.19 2.96
CA GLU A 257 -3.35 13.12 3.59
C GLU A 257 -3.27 13.23 5.11
N ASN A 258 -4.17 12.53 5.83
CA ASN A 258 -4.10 12.46 7.29
C ASN A 258 -2.78 11.83 7.73
N VAL A 259 -2.11 12.45 8.68
CA VAL A 259 -0.87 11.93 9.25
C VAL A 259 -1.21 11.07 10.45
N LEU A 260 -1.11 9.76 10.26
CA LEU A 260 -1.29 8.76 11.30
C LEU A 260 0.08 8.23 11.74
N VAL A 261 0.27 8.08 13.04
CA VAL A 261 1.50 7.53 13.61
C VAL A 261 1.15 6.45 14.62
N THR A 262 1.75 5.28 14.46
CA THR A 262 1.60 4.15 15.38
C THR A 262 2.83 4.05 16.26
N VAL A 263 2.63 4.10 17.57
CA VAL A 263 3.68 3.99 18.59
C VAL A 263 3.29 2.94 19.63
N LYS A 264 4.21 2.54 20.49
CA LYS A 264 3.85 1.71 21.64
C LYS A 264 2.95 2.50 22.58
N THR A 265 1.99 1.81 23.18
CA THR A 265 1.06 2.39 24.16
C THR A 265 1.82 3.18 25.23
N GLY A 266 1.42 4.43 25.44
CA GLY A 266 2.03 5.34 26.41
C GLY A 266 3.27 6.10 25.90
N GLN A 267 3.63 6.01 24.62
CA GLN A 267 4.74 6.77 24.04
C GLN A 267 4.29 8.02 23.25
N TYR A 268 2.99 8.31 23.20
CA TYR A 268 2.47 9.44 22.42
C TYR A 268 3.13 10.79 22.82
N ASP A 269 3.30 11.05 24.11
CA ASP A 269 3.89 12.30 24.60
C ASP A 269 5.38 12.50 24.25
N GLN A 270 6.04 11.44 23.79
CA GLN A 270 7.44 11.48 23.35
C GLN A 270 7.57 11.83 21.86
N LEU A 271 6.44 11.89 21.14
CA LEU A 271 6.41 12.32 19.74
C LEU A 271 6.73 13.81 19.63
N LYS A 272 7.57 14.14 18.67
CA LYS A 272 7.84 15.53 18.28
C LYS A 272 7.70 15.64 16.77
N ALA A 273 7.07 16.72 16.34
CA ALA A 273 6.93 17.06 14.94
C ALA A 273 7.61 18.41 14.65
N THR A 274 8.42 18.48 13.62
CA THR A 274 9.11 19.70 13.17
C THR A 274 8.89 19.88 11.67
N MET A 275 8.71 21.13 11.24
CA MET A 275 8.58 21.47 9.83
C MET A 275 9.90 22.02 9.30
N ASP A 276 10.42 21.40 8.26
CA ASP A 276 11.56 21.87 7.48
C ASP A 276 11.02 22.55 6.22
N ILE A 277 10.99 23.87 6.22
CA ILE A 277 10.45 24.71 5.15
C ILE A 277 11.54 25.67 4.70
N PRO A 278 11.72 25.90 3.38
CA PRO A 278 12.65 26.94 2.91
C PRO A 278 12.29 28.31 3.51
N ALA A 279 13.30 29.04 3.97
CA ALA A 279 13.11 30.39 4.55
C ALA A 279 12.48 31.37 3.58
N THR A 280 12.67 31.17 2.28
CA THR A 280 12.18 32.02 1.20
C THR A 280 11.34 31.19 0.22
N LEU A 281 10.05 31.45 0.18
CA LEU A 281 9.12 30.86 -0.80
C LEU A 281 8.83 31.90 -1.88
N ILE A 282 9.06 31.53 -3.14
CA ILE A 282 8.88 32.40 -4.33
C ILE A 282 7.82 31.76 -5.24
N ALA A 283 6.78 32.50 -5.55
CA ALA A 283 5.74 32.07 -6.49
C ALA A 283 6.33 31.82 -7.92
N PRO A 284 5.75 30.91 -8.73
CA PRO A 284 4.45 30.27 -8.51
C PRO A 284 4.55 28.93 -7.78
N PHE A 285 3.44 28.53 -7.13
CA PHE A 285 3.21 27.18 -6.64
C PHE A 285 1.87 26.66 -7.15
N LYS A 286 1.81 25.35 -7.41
CA LYS A 286 0.55 24.65 -7.68
C LYS A 286 0.06 23.93 -6.42
N LYS A 287 -1.27 23.82 -6.27
CA LYS A 287 -1.86 22.98 -5.24
C LYS A 287 -1.29 21.56 -5.31
N GLY A 288 -0.91 21.00 -4.16
CA GLY A 288 -0.25 19.69 -4.06
C GLY A 288 1.25 19.69 -4.32
N GLN A 289 1.84 20.80 -4.79
CA GLN A 289 3.29 20.89 -4.98
C GLN A 289 4.00 20.86 -3.63
N GLN A 290 5.02 19.99 -3.52
CA GLN A 290 5.83 19.92 -2.30
C GLN A 290 6.60 21.22 -2.05
N VAL A 291 6.51 21.70 -0.81
CA VAL A 291 7.14 22.93 -0.33
C VAL A 291 8.21 22.64 0.71
N GLY A 292 8.03 21.58 1.49
CA GLY A 292 8.91 21.23 2.60
C GLY A 292 8.67 19.80 3.08
N THR A 293 9.10 19.53 4.32
CA THR A 293 8.94 18.22 4.96
C THR A 293 8.53 18.38 6.43
N LEU A 294 7.51 17.65 6.83
CA LEU A 294 7.15 17.44 8.23
C LEU A 294 7.93 16.22 8.74
N ARG A 295 8.80 16.41 9.71
CA ARG A 295 9.58 15.34 10.34
C ARG A 295 8.97 14.97 11.68
N ILE A 296 8.67 13.68 11.84
CA ILE A 296 8.14 13.13 13.08
C ILE A 296 9.20 12.26 13.71
N THR A 297 9.51 12.51 14.98
CA THR A 297 10.50 11.79 15.76
C THR A 297 9.87 11.22 17.02
N LEU A 298 10.38 10.07 17.47
CA LEU A 298 10.10 9.46 18.77
C LEU A 298 11.41 9.35 19.53
N ASP A 299 11.49 9.94 20.71
CA ASP A 299 12.75 10.02 21.49
C ASP A 299 13.94 10.57 20.67
N GLY A 300 13.69 11.54 19.80
CA GLY A 300 14.69 12.12 18.92
C GLY A 300 15.08 11.28 17.70
N GLN A 301 14.57 10.04 17.58
CA GLN A 301 14.81 9.19 16.41
C GLN A 301 13.74 9.44 15.35
N PRO A 302 14.10 9.62 14.07
CA PRO A 302 13.15 9.85 13.00
C PRO A 302 12.32 8.58 12.76
N ILE A 303 10.99 8.70 12.76
CA ILE A 303 10.06 7.60 12.49
C ILE A 303 9.27 7.81 11.21
N GLN A 304 9.00 9.07 10.83
CA GLN A 304 8.25 9.37 9.61
C GLN A 304 8.65 10.74 9.05
N ASN A 305 8.74 10.83 7.72
CA ASN A 305 8.85 12.09 6.98
C ASN A 305 7.65 12.22 6.05
N VAL A 306 6.91 13.32 6.17
CA VAL A 306 5.70 13.58 5.39
C VAL A 306 5.93 14.82 4.53
N PRO A 307 5.63 14.80 3.22
CA PRO A 307 5.70 15.97 2.38
C PRO A 307 4.76 17.07 2.87
N LEU A 308 5.25 18.29 3.05
CA LEU A 308 4.44 19.49 3.19
C LEU A 308 4.15 20.04 1.81
N VAL A 309 2.88 20.29 1.51
CA VAL A 309 2.43 20.72 0.18
C VAL A 309 1.71 22.07 0.25
N ALA A 310 1.74 22.81 -0.86
CA ALA A 310 0.89 23.96 -1.07
C ALA A 310 -0.60 23.54 -1.10
N LEU A 311 -1.43 24.12 -0.27
CA LEU A 311 -2.85 23.76 -0.19
C LEU A 311 -3.71 24.44 -1.27
N ASN A 312 -3.20 25.51 -1.88
CA ASN A 312 -3.86 26.28 -2.93
C ASN A 312 -2.86 26.57 -4.07
N ASP A 313 -3.40 26.89 -5.23
CA ASP A 313 -2.61 27.51 -6.29
C ASP A 313 -2.18 28.91 -5.85
N ALA A 314 -0.92 29.27 -6.15
CA ALA A 314 -0.34 30.55 -5.84
C ALA A 314 0.38 31.10 -7.08
N PRO A 315 -0.34 31.75 -8.00
CA PRO A 315 0.23 32.33 -9.20
C PRO A 315 1.19 33.48 -8.91
N GLN A 316 1.99 33.83 -9.91
CA GLN A 316 2.86 35.00 -9.81
C GLN A 316 2.05 36.31 -9.76
N GLY A 317 2.46 37.22 -8.92
CA GLY A 317 1.94 38.57 -8.86
C GLY A 317 2.28 39.44 -10.07
N GLY A 318 1.63 40.60 -10.18
CA GLY A 318 1.87 41.55 -11.23
C GLY A 318 3.32 42.10 -11.26
N PHE A 319 3.71 42.73 -12.37
CA PHE A 319 5.08 43.22 -12.60
C PHE A 319 5.60 44.10 -11.44
N PHE A 320 4.81 45.07 -10.97
CA PHE A 320 5.23 45.99 -9.92
C PHE A 320 5.40 45.30 -8.56
N SER A 321 4.52 44.36 -8.20
CA SER A 321 4.64 43.57 -6.98
C SER A 321 5.92 42.75 -6.99
N ARG A 322 6.22 42.10 -8.11
CA ARG A 322 7.45 41.28 -8.25
C ARG A 322 8.73 42.12 -8.18
N LEU A 323 8.72 43.32 -8.77
CA LEU A 323 9.86 44.24 -8.70
C LEU A 323 10.13 44.69 -7.29
N TRP A 324 9.06 45.08 -6.55
CA TRP A 324 9.15 45.49 -5.16
C TRP A 324 9.66 44.35 -4.27
N ASP A 325 9.09 43.17 -4.41
CA ASP A 325 9.54 41.99 -3.70
C ASP A 325 10.99 41.62 -4.01
N SER A 326 11.47 41.83 -5.24
CA SER A 326 12.87 41.60 -5.59
C SER A 326 13.84 42.52 -4.86
N ILE A 327 13.45 43.77 -4.65
CA ILE A 327 14.23 44.76 -3.88
C ILE A 327 14.24 44.35 -2.40
N LEU A 328 13.10 43.96 -1.85
CA LEU A 328 13.00 43.55 -0.45
C LEU A 328 13.76 42.26 -0.16
N LEU A 329 13.76 41.30 -1.08
CA LEU A 329 14.49 40.05 -0.97
C LEU A 329 16.01 40.27 -0.91
N TRP A 330 16.53 41.30 -1.58
CA TRP A 330 17.95 41.62 -1.53
C TRP A 330 18.43 42.03 -0.13
N PHE A 331 17.51 42.54 0.72
CA PHE A 331 17.76 42.90 2.10
C PHE A 331 17.41 41.77 3.10
N HIS A 332 16.74 40.68 2.66
CA HIS A 332 16.44 39.51 3.48
C HIS A 332 17.53 38.46 3.27
N GLY A 333 18.45 38.34 4.23
CA GLY A 333 19.42 37.25 4.23
C GLY A 333 18.77 35.86 4.44
N ASP A 334 19.29 34.84 3.79
CA ASP A 334 18.87 33.44 3.95
C ASP A 334 19.01 32.96 5.40
N LYS A 335 17.95 32.96 6.17
CA LYS A 335 17.85 32.27 7.46
C LYS A 335 16.92 31.10 7.28
N LYS A 336 17.45 29.86 7.42
CA LYS A 336 16.61 28.66 7.59
C LYS A 336 15.73 28.85 8.83
N ALA A 337 14.44 28.62 8.69
CA ALA A 337 13.51 28.57 9.80
C ALA A 337 13.14 27.11 10.06
N ASP A 338 13.79 26.46 11.02
CA ASP A 338 13.23 25.28 11.68
C ASP A 338 12.15 25.77 12.65
N ALA A 339 10.88 25.68 12.24
CA ALA A 339 9.76 26.00 13.10
C ALA A 339 9.20 24.70 13.71
N PRO A 340 8.88 24.70 15.02
CA PRO A 340 8.12 23.60 15.60
C PRO A 340 6.76 23.51 14.87
N ALA A 341 6.33 22.30 14.58
CA ALA A 341 4.99 22.08 14.06
C ALA A 341 3.95 22.47 15.14
N PRO A 342 2.75 22.93 14.75
CA PRO A 342 1.69 23.16 15.69
C PRO A 342 1.38 21.90 16.48
N ALA A 343 0.95 22.04 17.75
CA ALA A 343 0.59 20.89 18.59
C ALA A 343 -0.40 20.00 17.85
N ALA A 344 -0.16 18.69 17.89
CA ALA A 344 -1.06 17.69 17.30
C ALA A 344 -2.46 17.87 17.89
N ALA A 345 -3.50 17.70 17.05
CA ALA A 345 -4.88 17.70 17.54
C ALA A 345 -5.02 16.51 18.52
N THR A 346 -5.18 16.82 19.80
CA THR A 346 -5.56 15.81 20.79
C THR A 346 -7.00 15.42 20.51
N ASP A 347 -7.23 14.20 20.04
CA ASP A 347 -8.57 13.62 20.04
C ASP A 347 -9.05 13.62 21.52
N ALA A 348 -10.06 14.44 21.81
CA ALA A 348 -10.76 14.38 23.08
C ALA A 348 -11.36 12.98 23.21
N LYS A 349 -11.07 12.30 24.36
CA LYS A 349 -11.59 11.00 24.75
C LYS A 349 -13.10 10.94 24.68
#